data_1659eb6b5b86b8b9c9cd2de05c18c585
#
_entry.id   1659eb6b5b86b8b9c9cd2de05c18c585
#
_cell.length_a   1.000
_cell.length_b   1.000
_cell.length_c   1.000
_cell.angle_alpha   90.00
_cell.angle_beta   90.00
_cell.angle_gamma   90.00
#
_symmetry.space_group_name_H-M   'P 1'
#
loop_
_entity.id
_entity.type
_entity.pdbx_description
1 polymer ?
#
loop_
_entity_poly.entity_id
_entity_poly.type
_entity_poly.pdbx_seq_one_letter_code
_entity_poly.pdbx_strand_id
1 'polypeptide(L)'
;MRATLLHIVTSPRVQSKLVEEISNSSISTPITDAQARKLPYLQAVIKEGLRIFPPVTGFMSKQAPPGGDTINGLYIPEGTTIGWSPFGLMKSEKIWGADAKVFRPERWFEGTPEEIQSKELDVEMCFGYGKYQCLGKNVASVELNKIYVEVSSG
;
A
#
# COMPACT_ATOMS: atom_id res chain seq x y z
N MET A 1 -9.38 2.42 0.68
CA MET A 1 -10.27 2.86 -0.41
C MET A 1 -10.72 4.31 -0.27
N ARG A 2 -11.59 4.70 0.70
CA ARG A 2 -12.13 6.07 0.84
C ARG A 2 -11.05 7.15 0.96
N ALA A 3 -10.02 6.95 1.77
CA ALA A 3 -8.91 7.91 1.93
C ALA A 3 -8.16 8.15 0.61
N THR A 4 -7.91 7.10 -0.17
CA THR A 4 -7.27 7.22 -1.47
C THR A 4 -8.14 8.01 -2.46
N LEU A 5 -9.46 7.73 -2.51
CA LEU A 5 -10.38 8.51 -3.33
C LEU A 5 -10.37 9.99 -2.95
N LEU A 6 -10.39 10.28 -1.64
CA LEU A 6 -10.29 11.67 -1.17
C LEU A 6 -9.02 12.34 -1.69
N HIS A 7 -7.87 11.66 -1.62
CA HIS A 7 -6.61 12.19 -2.14
C HIS A 7 -6.62 12.38 -3.66
N ILE A 8 -7.27 11.49 -4.41
CA ILE A 8 -7.40 11.64 -5.88
C ILE A 8 -8.22 12.89 -6.19
N VAL A 9 -9.42 13.03 -5.61
CA VAL A 9 -10.33 14.15 -5.94
C VAL A 9 -9.87 15.50 -5.40
N THR A 10 -9.07 15.52 -4.33
CA THR A 10 -8.53 16.77 -3.74
C THR A 10 -7.15 17.14 -4.29
N SER A 11 -6.58 16.33 -5.19
CA SER A 11 -5.26 16.58 -5.79
C SER A 11 -5.36 16.64 -7.32
N PRO A 12 -5.62 17.85 -7.90
CA PRO A 12 -5.85 17.99 -9.35
C PRO A 12 -4.73 17.40 -10.20
N ARG A 13 -3.47 17.51 -9.74
CA ARG A 13 -2.31 16.93 -10.41
C ARG A 13 -2.40 15.38 -10.50
N VAL A 14 -2.80 14.73 -9.42
CA VAL A 14 -2.93 13.26 -9.39
C VAL A 14 -4.11 12.83 -10.25
N GLN A 15 -5.24 13.52 -10.11
CA GLN A 15 -6.45 13.26 -10.90
C GLN A 15 -6.18 13.38 -12.40
N SER A 16 -5.56 14.47 -12.84
CA SER A 16 -5.26 14.68 -14.26
C SER A 16 -4.38 13.60 -14.84
N LYS A 17 -3.31 13.20 -14.15
CA LYS A 17 -2.43 12.11 -14.61
C LYS A 17 -3.13 10.75 -14.68
N LEU A 18 -3.97 10.46 -13.68
CA LEU A 18 -4.72 9.21 -13.66
C LEU A 18 -5.75 9.15 -14.81
N VAL A 19 -6.49 10.24 -15.03
CA VAL A 19 -7.45 10.36 -16.13
C VAL A 19 -6.74 10.27 -17.48
N GLU A 20 -5.60 10.95 -17.65
CA GLU A 20 -4.78 10.88 -18.85
C GLU A 20 -4.31 9.45 -19.16
N GLU A 21 -3.79 8.72 -18.16
CA GLU A 21 -3.39 7.32 -18.33
C GLU A 21 -4.56 6.44 -18.76
N ILE A 22 -5.71 6.57 -18.09
CA ILE A 22 -6.93 5.82 -18.39
C ILE A 22 -7.42 6.12 -19.81
N SER A 23 -7.51 7.40 -20.18
CA SER A 23 -8.01 7.84 -21.49
C SER A 23 -7.13 7.40 -22.66
N ASN A 24 -5.81 7.32 -22.43
CA ASN A 24 -4.85 6.88 -23.44
C ASN A 24 -4.73 5.34 -23.51
N SER A 25 -5.44 4.61 -22.66
CA SER A 25 -5.37 3.15 -22.58
C SER A 25 -6.56 2.49 -23.27
N SER A 26 -6.30 1.41 -24.02
CA SER A 26 -7.35 0.58 -24.63
C SER A 26 -7.90 -0.39 -23.57
N ILE A 27 -8.80 0.08 -22.72
CA ILE A 27 -9.43 -0.70 -21.68
C ILE A 27 -10.93 -0.89 -21.93
N SER A 28 -11.49 -1.97 -21.40
CA SER A 28 -12.93 -2.24 -21.46
C SER A 28 -13.69 -1.50 -20.35
N THR A 29 -14.99 -1.28 -20.56
CA THR A 29 -15.92 -0.82 -19.54
C THR A 29 -16.95 -1.90 -19.27
N PRO A 30 -17.00 -2.49 -18.06
CA PRO A 30 -16.10 -2.26 -16.93
C PRO A 30 -14.68 -2.82 -17.17
N ILE A 31 -13.70 -2.18 -16.52
CA ILE A 31 -12.29 -2.63 -16.64
C ILE A 31 -12.08 -4.00 -16.00
N THR A 32 -11.19 -4.80 -16.61
CA THR A 32 -10.72 -6.06 -16.00
C THR A 32 -9.51 -5.83 -15.11
N ASP A 33 -9.32 -6.69 -14.08
CA ASP A 33 -8.14 -6.62 -13.20
C ASP A 33 -6.82 -6.72 -13.99
N ALA A 34 -6.79 -7.58 -15.03
CA ALA A 34 -5.61 -7.75 -15.88
C ALA A 34 -5.24 -6.48 -16.67
N GLN A 35 -6.24 -5.69 -17.09
CA GLN A 35 -6.00 -4.40 -17.74
C GLN A 35 -5.53 -3.35 -16.73
N ALA A 36 -6.19 -3.26 -15.57
CA ALA A 36 -5.85 -2.30 -14.52
C ALA A 36 -4.40 -2.48 -14.01
N ARG A 37 -3.92 -3.72 -13.88
CA ARG A 37 -2.53 -4.02 -13.49
C ARG A 37 -1.48 -3.50 -14.47
N LYS A 38 -1.86 -3.21 -15.71
CA LYS A 38 -0.96 -2.65 -16.74
C LYS A 38 -0.90 -1.12 -16.74
N LEU A 39 -1.63 -0.46 -15.87
CA LEU A 39 -1.66 0.98 -15.73
C LEU A 39 -0.68 1.42 -14.63
N PRO A 40 0.56 1.84 -14.96
CA PRO A 40 1.61 2.08 -13.98
C PRO A 40 1.25 3.19 -12.99
N TYR A 41 0.63 4.28 -13.44
CA TYR A 41 0.25 5.36 -12.55
C TYR A 41 -0.89 4.97 -11.61
N LEU A 42 -1.86 4.20 -12.10
CA LEU A 42 -2.90 3.58 -11.24
C LEU A 42 -2.27 2.70 -10.15
N GLN A 43 -1.29 1.86 -10.50
CA GLN A 43 -0.61 1.02 -9.51
C GLN A 43 0.14 1.86 -8.47
N ALA A 44 0.77 2.96 -8.89
CA ALA A 44 1.42 3.91 -7.99
C ALA A 44 0.40 4.59 -7.05
N VAL A 45 -0.76 4.99 -7.55
CA VAL A 45 -1.86 5.56 -6.76
C VAL A 45 -2.37 4.56 -5.71
N ILE A 46 -2.54 3.30 -6.08
CA ILE A 46 -3.00 2.24 -5.17
C ILE A 46 -1.97 2.02 -4.05
N LYS A 47 -0.70 1.85 -4.39
CA LYS A 47 0.39 1.67 -3.42
C LYS A 47 0.48 2.87 -2.46
N GLU A 48 0.42 4.08 -3.01
CA GLU A 48 0.46 5.31 -2.22
C GLU A 48 -0.75 5.45 -1.30
N GLY A 49 -1.92 5.03 -1.76
CA GLY A 49 -3.14 4.99 -0.96
C GLY A 49 -3.04 4.04 0.24
N LEU A 50 -2.48 2.85 0.03
CA LEU A 50 -2.21 1.88 1.09
C LEU A 50 -1.15 2.40 2.07
N ARG A 51 -0.13 3.09 1.57
CA ARG A 51 0.91 3.70 2.37
C ARG A 51 0.38 4.87 3.22
N ILE A 52 -0.32 5.83 2.58
CA ILE A 52 -0.76 7.05 3.28
C ILE A 52 -1.82 6.76 4.33
N PHE A 53 -2.65 5.77 4.10
CA PHE A 53 -3.68 5.33 5.04
C PHE A 53 -3.85 3.81 4.99
N PRO A 54 -2.97 3.04 5.69
CA PRO A 54 -3.07 1.59 5.72
C PRO A 54 -4.42 1.13 6.29
N PRO A 55 -4.94 -0.02 5.83
CA PRO A 55 -6.25 -0.54 6.28
C PRO A 55 -6.29 -0.82 7.78
N VAL A 56 -5.15 -1.20 8.37
CA VAL A 56 -4.97 -1.37 9.81
C VAL A 56 -4.07 -0.23 10.31
N THR A 57 -4.62 0.64 11.15
CA THR A 57 -3.88 1.79 11.72
C THR A 57 -3.37 1.51 13.13
N GLY A 58 -3.91 0.48 13.78
CA GLY A 58 -3.51 0.04 15.10
C GLY A 58 -2.24 -0.82 15.10
N PHE A 59 -1.97 -1.43 16.25
CA PHE A 59 -0.82 -2.28 16.47
C PHE A 59 -1.09 -3.70 15.97
N MET A 60 -0.25 -4.20 15.05
CA MET A 60 -0.31 -5.59 14.57
C MET A 60 0.58 -6.44 15.47
N SER A 61 -0.03 -7.16 16.40
CA SER A 61 0.69 -7.89 17.44
C SER A 61 0.57 -9.41 17.32
N LYS A 62 1.55 -10.10 17.88
CA LYS A 62 1.62 -11.53 18.10
C LYS A 62 2.20 -11.79 19.48
N GLN A 63 1.95 -12.99 20.02
CA GLN A 63 2.58 -13.42 21.26
C GLN A 63 3.80 -14.29 20.96
N ALA A 64 4.83 -14.14 21.78
CA ALA A 64 5.98 -15.02 21.77
C ALA A 64 5.52 -16.46 22.10
N PRO A 65 6.03 -17.47 21.37
CA PRO A 65 5.61 -18.86 21.54
C PRO A 65 6.04 -19.44 22.91
N PRO A 66 5.51 -20.63 23.28
CA PRO A 66 6.05 -21.38 24.41
C PRO A 66 7.57 -21.57 24.30
N GLY A 67 8.26 -21.29 25.40
CA GLY A 67 9.72 -21.25 25.47
C GLY A 67 10.37 -19.93 25.07
N GLY A 68 9.56 -18.94 24.68
CA GLY A 68 10.05 -17.62 24.25
C GLY A 68 10.59 -17.61 22.81
N ASP A 69 11.21 -16.51 22.43
CA ASP A 69 11.83 -16.31 21.11
C ASP A 69 13.03 -15.35 21.23
N THR A 70 13.85 -15.28 20.18
CA THR A 70 14.97 -14.32 20.13
C THR A 70 14.83 -13.46 18.87
N ILE A 71 14.73 -12.15 19.08
CA ILE A 71 14.59 -11.17 17.98
C ILE A 71 15.74 -10.17 18.06
N ASN A 72 16.53 -10.08 17.00
CA ASN A 72 17.72 -9.21 16.92
C ASN A 72 18.69 -9.40 18.12
N GLY A 73 18.86 -10.63 18.59
CA GLY A 73 19.73 -10.97 19.71
C GLY A 73 19.13 -10.69 21.11
N LEU A 74 17.91 -10.16 21.19
CA LEU A 74 17.19 -9.94 22.45
C LEU A 74 16.24 -11.12 22.72
N TYR A 75 16.41 -11.78 23.88
CA TYR A 75 15.47 -12.81 24.31
C TYR A 75 14.13 -12.21 24.71
N ILE A 76 13.07 -12.77 24.20
CA ILE A 76 11.68 -12.37 24.45
C ILE A 76 10.98 -13.51 25.20
N PRO A 77 10.55 -13.29 26.45
CA PRO A 77 9.86 -14.33 27.23
C PRO A 77 8.56 -14.78 26.59
N GLU A 78 8.17 -16.04 26.87
CA GLU A 78 6.89 -16.60 26.48
C GLU A 78 5.72 -15.69 26.85
N GLY A 79 4.72 -15.60 25.97
CA GLY A 79 3.51 -14.80 26.18
C GLY A 79 3.70 -13.30 26.01
N THR A 80 4.93 -12.82 25.83
CA THR A 80 5.18 -11.39 25.55
C THR A 80 4.51 -10.99 24.25
N THR A 81 3.73 -9.91 24.29
CA THR A 81 3.10 -9.36 23.08
C THR A 81 4.11 -8.47 22.33
N ILE A 82 4.39 -8.85 21.09
CA ILE A 82 5.30 -8.15 20.18
C ILE A 82 4.53 -7.74 18.94
N GLY A 83 4.85 -6.59 18.38
CA GLY A 83 4.21 -6.17 17.14
C GLY A 83 4.79 -4.89 16.57
N TRP A 84 4.15 -4.40 15.55
CA TRP A 84 4.54 -3.21 14.81
C TRP A 84 3.33 -2.36 14.45
N SER A 85 3.56 -1.08 14.22
CA SER A 85 2.53 -0.14 13.81
C SER A 85 2.62 0.09 12.29
N PRO A 86 1.67 -0.40 11.49
CA PRO A 86 1.62 -0.07 10.05
C PRO A 86 1.60 1.43 9.82
N PHE A 87 0.79 2.17 10.57
CA PHE A 87 0.69 3.61 10.44
C PHE A 87 2.01 4.32 10.75
N GLY A 88 2.72 3.89 11.81
CA GLY A 88 4.04 4.43 12.17
C GLY A 88 5.09 4.15 11.09
N LEU A 89 5.15 2.90 10.59
CA LEU A 89 6.06 2.50 9.52
C LEU A 89 5.83 3.35 8.26
N MET A 90 4.58 3.48 7.83
CA MET A 90 4.21 4.18 6.61
C MET A 90 4.36 5.71 6.68
N LYS A 91 4.60 6.28 7.86
CA LYS A 91 4.85 7.72 8.09
C LYS A 91 6.29 8.02 8.49
N SER A 92 7.15 7.02 8.56
CA SER A 92 8.55 7.18 8.94
C SER A 92 9.33 8.00 7.91
N GLU A 93 9.79 9.17 8.28
CA GLU A 93 10.64 10.00 7.40
C GLU A 93 11.99 9.35 7.10
N LYS A 94 12.46 8.46 7.97
CA LYS A 94 13.68 7.67 7.75
C LYS A 94 13.55 6.72 6.55
N ILE A 95 12.34 6.22 6.29
CA ILE A 95 12.06 5.26 5.20
C ILE A 95 11.55 5.99 3.96
N TRP A 96 10.64 6.94 4.15
CA TRP A 96 9.88 7.57 3.06
C TRP A 96 10.35 8.97 2.68
N GLY A 97 11.34 9.52 3.40
CA GLY A 97 11.84 10.88 3.20
C GLY A 97 11.01 11.96 3.89
N ALA A 98 11.42 13.20 3.76
CA ALA A 98 10.80 14.35 4.42
C ALA A 98 9.32 14.56 4.04
N ASP A 99 8.92 14.05 2.87
CA ASP A 99 7.55 14.10 2.36
C ASP A 99 6.71 12.85 2.70
N ALA A 100 7.11 12.07 3.72
CA ALA A 100 6.41 10.86 4.16
C ALA A 100 4.91 11.05 4.45
N LYS A 101 4.50 12.26 4.79
CA LYS A 101 3.09 12.60 5.10
C LYS A 101 2.31 13.11 3.87
N VAL A 102 2.97 13.26 2.73
CA VAL A 102 2.36 13.77 1.50
C VAL A 102 1.92 12.61 0.63
N PHE A 103 0.71 12.70 0.06
CA PHE A 103 0.23 11.76 -0.96
C PHE A 103 0.90 12.09 -2.30
N ARG A 104 1.86 11.26 -2.70
CA ARG A 104 2.69 11.47 -3.89
C ARG A 104 2.95 10.15 -4.62
N PRO A 105 2.08 9.77 -5.56
CA PRO A 105 2.26 8.53 -6.34
C PRO A 105 3.58 8.45 -7.10
N GLU A 106 4.17 9.59 -7.46
CA GLU A 106 5.42 9.67 -8.22
C GLU A 106 6.61 9.04 -7.49
N ARG A 107 6.56 8.90 -6.15
CA ARG A 107 7.63 8.23 -5.39
C ARG A 107 7.88 6.77 -5.80
N TRP A 108 6.90 6.15 -6.46
CA TRP A 108 6.97 4.77 -6.93
C TRP A 108 7.72 4.62 -8.27
N PHE A 109 8.16 5.73 -8.85
CA PHE A 109 8.99 5.79 -10.05
C PHE A 109 10.39 6.33 -9.76
N GLU A 110 10.71 6.60 -8.49
CA GLU A 110 11.95 7.23 -8.05
C GLU A 110 12.82 6.26 -7.26
N GLY A 111 14.10 6.21 -7.59
CA GLY A 111 15.09 5.34 -6.96
C GLY A 111 15.52 4.16 -7.83
N THR A 112 16.34 3.30 -7.26
CA THR A 112 16.77 2.05 -7.93
C THR A 112 15.66 0.99 -7.87
N PRO A 113 15.68 -0.03 -8.73
CA PRO A 113 14.73 -1.14 -8.65
C PRO A 113 14.67 -1.80 -7.27
N GLU A 114 15.81 -1.93 -6.59
CA GLU A 114 15.92 -2.53 -5.25
C GLU A 114 15.25 -1.64 -4.19
N GLU A 115 15.43 -0.33 -4.29
CA GLU A 115 14.77 0.63 -3.38
C GLU A 115 13.24 0.63 -3.56
N ILE A 116 12.77 0.57 -4.81
CA ILE A 116 11.35 0.48 -5.12
C ILE A 116 10.78 -0.83 -4.58
N GLN A 117 11.44 -1.95 -4.81
CA GLN A 117 11.03 -3.25 -4.30
C GLN A 117 10.97 -3.28 -2.76
N SER A 118 11.95 -2.68 -2.08
CA SER A 118 11.94 -2.58 -0.62
C SER A 118 10.72 -1.79 -0.12
N LYS A 119 10.42 -0.65 -0.75
CA LYS A 119 9.23 0.14 -0.44
C LYS A 119 7.92 -0.63 -0.69
N GLU A 120 7.87 -1.43 -1.75
CA GLU A 120 6.71 -2.29 -2.04
C GLU A 120 6.50 -3.33 -0.95
N LEU A 121 7.57 -3.99 -0.49
CA LEU A 121 7.50 -4.95 0.61
C LEU A 121 7.01 -4.28 1.91
N ASP A 122 7.48 -3.07 2.20
CA ASP A 122 7.02 -2.32 3.36
C ASP A 122 5.50 -2.06 3.31
N VAL A 123 4.97 -1.65 2.16
CA VAL A 123 3.52 -1.45 1.99
C VAL A 123 2.76 -2.77 2.05
N GLU A 124 3.31 -3.84 1.48
CA GLU A 124 2.69 -5.17 1.55
C GLU A 124 2.54 -5.70 2.97
N MET A 125 3.38 -5.26 3.90
CA MET A 125 3.27 -5.60 5.31
C MET A 125 1.93 -5.20 5.94
N CYS A 126 1.17 -4.26 5.36
CA CYS A 126 -0.18 -3.94 5.82
C CYS A 126 -1.16 -5.12 5.69
N PHE A 127 -0.84 -6.11 4.85
CA PHE A 127 -1.58 -7.37 4.70
C PHE A 127 -1.02 -8.51 5.58
N GLY A 128 -0.01 -8.25 6.38
CA GLY A 128 0.69 -9.27 7.17
C GLY A 128 1.60 -10.17 6.35
N TYR A 129 2.19 -11.18 7.00
CA TYR A 129 3.15 -12.09 6.39
C TYR A 129 3.00 -13.54 6.88
N GLY A 130 3.39 -14.50 6.03
CA GLY A 130 3.38 -15.94 6.34
C GLY A 130 1.97 -16.44 6.66
N LYS A 131 1.84 -17.34 7.67
CA LYS A 131 0.55 -17.95 8.02
C LYS A 131 -0.51 -16.96 8.50
N TYR A 132 -0.13 -15.74 8.82
CA TYR A 132 -1.04 -14.66 9.25
C TYR A 132 -1.29 -13.63 8.16
N GLN A 133 -0.89 -13.92 6.92
CA GLN A 133 -1.19 -13.05 5.79
C GLN A 133 -2.70 -12.94 5.57
N CYS A 134 -3.15 -11.76 5.20
CA CYS A 134 -4.56 -11.49 4.91
C CYS A 134 -5.08 -12.38 3.77
N LEU A 135 -6.09 -13.19 4.06
CA LEU A 135 -6.73 -14.05 3.05
C LEU A 135 -7.43 -13.24 1.96
N GLY A 136 -7.90 -12.03 2.30
CA GLY A 136 -8.59 -11.11 1.39
C GLY A 136 -7.67 -10.24 0.53
N LYS A 137 -6.33 -10.36 0.60
CA LYS A 137 -5.38 -9.53 -0.15
C LYS A 137 -5.70 -9.47 -1.65
N ASN A 138 -5.96 -10.63 -2.26
CA ASN A 138 -6.23 -10.70 -3.70
C ASN A 138 -7.58 -10.05 -4.06
N VAL A 139 -8.60 -10.24 -3.22
CA VAL A 139 -9.93 -9.60 -3.43
C VAL A 139 -9.79 -8.08 -3.32
N ALA A 140 -9.14 -7.60 -2.26
CA ALA A 140 -8.88 -6.17 -2.06
C ALA A 140 -8.10 -5.57 -3.25
N SER A 141 -7.10 -6.30 -3.78
CA SER A 141 -6.33 -5.86 -4.95
C SER A 141 -7.23 -5.69 -6.19
N VAL A 142 -8.11 -6.66 -6.47
CA VAL A 142 -9.06 -6.58 -7.60
C VAL A 142 -10.02 -5.40 -7.41
N GLU A 143 -10.54 -5.20 -6.21
CA GLU A 143 -11.44 -4.08 -5.90
C GLU A 143 -10.75 -2.72 -6.11
N LEU A 144 -9.53 -2.55 -5.58
CA LEU A 144 -8.76 -1.31 -5.73
C LEU A 144 -8.43 -1.02 -7.20
N ASN A 145 -8.03 -2.05 -7.96
CA ASN A 145 -7.72 -1.93 -9.37
C ASN A 145 -8.93 -1.45 -10.19
N LYS A 146 -10.13 -1.89 -9.86
CA LYS A 146 -11.33 -1.56 -10.62
C LYS A 146 -11.94 -0.23 -10.20
N ILE A 147 -12.10 0.01 -8.90
CA ILE A 147 -12.88 1.15 -8.42
C ILE A 147 -12.26 2.50 -8.78
N TYR A 148 -10.93 2.62 -8.74
CA TYR A 148 -10.30 3.91 -9.05
C TYR A 148 -10.37 4.25 -10.53
N VAL A 149 -10.41 3.25 -11.41
CA VAL A 149 -10.63 3.46 -12.84
C VAL A 149 -12.07 3.87 -13.09
N GLU A 150 -13.04 3.08 -12.62
CA GLU A 150 -14.47 3.33 -12.87
C GLU A 150 -14.92 4.71 -12.34
N VAL A 151 -14.42 5.12 -11.17
CA VAL A 151 -14.74 6.45 -10.60
C VAL A 151 -14.02 7.60 -11.34
N SER A 152 -12.88 7.33 -11.98
CA SER A 152 -12.11 8.36 -12.70
C SER A 152 -12.46 8.45 -14.18
N SER A 153 -13.24 7.50 -14.71
CA SER A 153 -13.69 7.46 -16.13
C SER A 153 -15.03 8.15 -16.36
N GLY A 154 -15.79 8.50 -15.31
CA GLY A 154 -17.07 9.19 -15.35
C GLY A 154 -16.89 10.68 -15.13
#